data_0f8895d097ccf0065b5d17f3ad7fb176
#
_entry.id   0f8895d097ccf0065b5d17f3ad7fb176
#
_cell.length_a   1.000
_cell.length_b   1.000
_cell.length_c   1.000
_cell.angle_alpha   90.00
_cell.angle_beta   90.00
_cell.angle_gamma   90.00
#
_symmetry.space_group_name_H-M   'P 1'
#
loop_
_entity.id
_entity.type
_entity.pdbx_description
1 polymer ?
#
loop_
_entity_poly.entity_id
_entity_poly.type
_entity_poly.pdbx_seq_one_letter_code
_entity_poly.pdbx_strand_id
1 'polypeptide(L)'
;MNRIIFTTLLLLLADILCAQPNYSSLSPEEAARKAGKENKLVMMVVNAEKCTQCNQVANMGLAAARPAIDSTCILIQQPHLPATIIADNPFFIIPKEFFGVVFLNPSLDILYVMNSSSSFGYNYISAIHNAQAAARSQSASFSELKHQYYNKLGDFMVIRQLIDKVISAKLEPTVEIINELTRKAPTDSAGSVSFLQYVLKTAPGVGSFAQQYAEKNRDNYMMAWWRMTLTERTTINQRIAYKSMQKAIDEKNLNYAYQVAGFRQRTYTDKPEDGAKANMQLMLQYYKGIGDTANYMRNVFSFYDNFYMNVKPEDIRKQDAESLKSPRLPDSVQQKIMTDAIKKKPMYVPRLVSYAPKAQFYAAALNEGAWTVYSYSKNPLYINKALLMARRALEFYETAETMDTYARLLYRNGNKEEAISWEDKAIALKKSRMLPATEFEQVVRLMREGAAAID
;
A
#
# COMPACT_ATOMS: atom_id res chain seq x y z
N MET A 1 -27.81 -17.20 39.76
CA MET A 1 -26.98 -15.98 39.65
C MET A 1 -25.88 -16.10 38.60
N ASN A 2 -25.17 -17.21 38.45
CA ASN A 2 -24.04 -17.32 37.47
C ASN A 2 -24.41 -17.31 35.99
N ARG A 3 -25.62 -17.62 35.58
CA ARG A 3 -26.06 -17.59 34.16
C ARG A 3 -26.34 -16.18 33.63
N ILE A 4 -26.79 -15.29 34.50
CA ILE A 4 -27.13 -13.88 34.12
C ILE A 4 -25.83 -13.07 33.93
N ILE A 5 -24.79 -13.34 34.73
CA ILE A 5 -23.50 -12.64 34.62
C ILE A 5 -22.76 -13.05 33.34
N PHE A 6 -22.89 -14.30 32.91
CA PHE A 6 -22.25 -14.78 31.67
C PHE A 6 -22.90 -14.23 30.42
N THR A 7 -24.26 -14.05 30.44
CA THR A 7 -24.99 -13.46 29.29
C THR A 7 -24.75 -11.96 29.17
N THR A 8 -24.64 -11.23 30.25
CA THR A 8 -24.29 -9.79 30.25
C THR A 8 -22.85 -9.56 29.82
N LEU A 9 -21.91 -10.43 30.18
CA LEU A 9 -20.51 -10.34 29.72
C LEU A 9 -20.37 -10.66 28.21
N LEU A 10 -21.16 -11.61 27.68
CA LEU A 10 -21.19 -11.95 26.25
C LEU A 10 -21.82 -10.81 25.40
N LEU A 11 -22.86 -10.13 25.94
CA LEU A 11 -23.46 -8.99 25.26
C LEU A 11 -22.52 -7.78 25.23
N LEU A 12 -21.78 -7.51 26.31
CA LEU A 12 -20.75 -6.46 26.34
C LEU A 12 -19.56 -6.74 25.41
N LEU A 13 -19.20 -8.00 25.21
CA LEU A 13 -18.17 -8.40 24.23
C LEU A 13 -18.68 -8.32 22.78
N ALA A 14 -19.96 -8.55 22.52
CA ALA A 14 -20.56 -8.43 21.18
C ALA A 14 -20.64 -6.95 20.72
N ASP A 15 -20.91 -6.01 21.62
CA ASP A 15 -20.93 -4.58 21.33
C ASP A 15 -19.52 -4.02 20.99
N ILE A 16 -18.46 -4.60 21.55
CA ILE A 16 -17.08 -4.22 21.23
C ILE A 16 -16.66 -4.72 19.82
N LEU A 17 -17.24 -5.82 19.35
CA LEU A 17 -16.92 -6.42 18.05
C LEU A 17 -17.61 -5.76 16.84
N CYS A 18 -18.65 -4.93 17.08
CA CYS A 18 -19.43 -4.27 16.02
C CYS A 18 -19.37 -2.74 16.05
N ALA A 19 -18.59 -2.12 16.96
CA ALA A 19 -18.50 -0.67 17.03
C ALA A 19 -17.77 -0.12 15.82
N GLN A 20 -18.51 0.33 14.81
CA GLN A 20 -17.94 1.14 13.75
C GLN A 20 -17.27 2.39 14.36
N PRO A 21 -16.12 2.83 13.83
CA PRO A 21 -15.50 4.07 14.25
C PRO A 21 -16.50 5.21 14.10
N ASN A 22 -16.72 5.96 15.18
CA ASN A 22 -17.65 7.10 15.16
C ASN A 22 -16.95 8.27 14.46
N TYR A 23 -17.10 8.35 13.15
CA TYR A 23 -16.54 9.43 12.33
C TYR A 23 -17.36 10.72 12.55
N SER A 24 -16.64 11.84 12.62
CA SER A 24 -17.30 13.15 12.59
C SER A 24 -17.75 13.45 11.15
N SER A 25 -18.96 13.98 10.99
CA SER A 25 -19.51 14.44 9.71
C SER A 25 -18.94 15.77 9.21
N LEU A 26 -17.91 16.28 9.88
CA LEU A 26 -17.28 17.57 9.56
C LEU A 26 -16.50 17.51 8.24
N SER A 27 -16.50 18.63 7.52
CA SER A 27 -15.54 18.84 6.43
C SER A 27 -14.10 18.91 6.96
N PRO A 28 -13.07 18.75 6.14
CA PRO A 28 -11.67 18.91 6.56
C PRO A 28 -11.40 20.27 7.22
N GLU A 29 -11.97 21.33 6.69
CA GLU A 29 -11.81 22.70 7.18
C GLU A 29 -12.51 22.90 8.54
N GLU A 30 -13.69 22.31 8.73
CA GLU A 30 -14.40 22.33 10.01
C GLU A 30 -13.67 21.48 11.06
N ALA A 31 -13.19 20.32 10.66
CA ALA A 31 -12.37 19.46 11.52
C ALA A 31 -11.07 20.16 11.96
N ALA A 32 -10.42 20.88 11.04
CA ALA A 32 -9.22 21.66 11.32
C ALA A 32 -9.51 22.80 12.33
N ARG A 33 -10.61 23.54 12.14
CA ARG A 33 -11.02 24.58 13.11
C ARG A 33 -11.31 24.01 14.49
N LYS A 34 -11.99 22.86 14.54
CA LYS A 34 -12.26 22.14 15.80
C LYS A 34 -10.97 21.64 16.44
N ALA A 35 -10.10 21.05 15.66
CA ALA A 35 -8.80 20.57 16.11
C ALA A 35 -7.95 21.70 16.73
N GLY A 36 -7.95 22.88 16.12
CA GLY A 36 -7.27 24.06 16.65
C GLY A 36 -7.81 24.51 18.00
N LYS A 37 -9.15 24.49 18.19
CA LYS A 37 -9.79 24.83 19.47
C LYS A 37 -9.52 23.81 20.58
N GLU A 38 -9.43 22.52 20.21
CA GLU A 38 -9.23 21.42 21.16
C GLU A 38 -7.76 21.02 21.35
N ASN A 39 -6.84 21.72 20.68
CA ASN A 39 -5.41 21.36 20.62
C ASN A 39 -5.17 19.90 20.20
N LYS A 40 -5.88 19.49 19.16
CA LYS A 40 -5.82 18.14 18.57
C LYS A 40 -5.32 18.19 17.13
N LEU A 41 -5.03 17.03 16.57
CA LEU A 41 -4.77 16.84 15.15
C LEU A 41 -6.06 16.49 14.40
N VAL A 42 -6.08 16.64 13.09
CA VAL A 42 -7.09 16.00 12.25
C VAL A 42 -6.55 14.65 11.79
N MET A 43 -7.31 13.59 12.00
CA MET A 43 -7.06 12.26 11.49
C MET A 43 -8.09 11.95 10.41
N MET A 44 -7.68 12.02 9.15
CA MET A 44 -8.53 11.77 8.00
C MET A 44 -8.31 10.36 7.49
N VAL A 45 -9.35 9.55 7.53
CA VAL A 45 -9.38 8.20 6.94
C VAL A 45 -9.91 8.32 5.52
N VAL A 46 -9.13 7.85 4.56
CA VAL A 46 -9.52 7.76 3.15
C VAL A 46 -9.83 6.30 2.84
N ASN A 47 -11.06 6.04 2.43
CA ASN A 47 -11.52 4.69 2.13
C ASN A 47 -10.94 4.17 0.81
N ALA A 48 -10.74 2.86 0.74
CA ALA A 48 -10.52 2.17 -0.51
C ALA A 48 -11.84 2.08 -1.28
N GLU A 49 -11.94 2.74 -2.43
CA GLU A 49 -13.17 2.81 -3.23
C GLU A 49 -13.67 1.44 -3.68
N LYS A 50 -12.74 0.55 -4.06
CA LYS A 50 -13.04 -0.77 -4.62
C LYS A 50 -12.65 -1.93 -3.70
N CYS A 51 -12.46 -1.68 -2.41
CA CYS A 51 -12.05 -2.71 -1.47
C CYS A 51 -12.80 -2.57 -0.14
N THR A 52 -14.02 -3.08 -0.08
CA THR A 52 -14.84 -3.10 1.16
C THR A 52 -14.11 -3.78 2.30
N GLN A 53 -13.38 -4.87 2.02
CA GLN A 53 -12.60 -5.58 3.01
C GLN A 53 -11.44 -4.72 3.57
N CYS A 54 -10.77 -3.91 2.71
CA CYS A 54 -9.73 -2.99 3.17
C CYS A 54 -10.30 -1.99 4.20
N ASN A 55 -11.52 -1.51 3.95
CA ASN A 55 -12.22 -0.58 4.84
C ASN A 55 -12.63 -1.26 6.15
N GLN A 56 -13.08 -2.53 6.11
CA GLN A 56 -13.40 -3.31 7.31
C GLN A 56 -12.15 -3.55 8.16
N VAL A 57 -11.02 -3.92 7.53
CA VAL A 57 -9.72 -4.08 8.21
C VAL A 57 -9.28 -2.77 8.87
N ALA A 58 -9.47 -1.63 8.18
CA ALA A 58 -9.21 -0.32 8.76
C ALA A 58 -10.08 -0.06 10.00
N ASN A 59 -11.38 -0.32 9.92
CA ASN A 59 -12.33 -0.10 11.02
C ASN A 59 -11.98 -0.92 12.26
N MET A 60 -11.55 -2.18 12.09
CA MET A 60 -11.09 -3.01 13.22
C MET A 60 -9.89 -2.37 13.95
N GLY A 61 -8.89 -1.93 13.22
CA GLY A 61 -7.72 -1.28 13.80
C GLY A 61 -8.02 0.07 14.43
N LEU A 62 -8.90 0.86 13.81
CA LEU A 62 -9.35 2.15 14.34
C LEU A 62 -10.15 1.97 15.64
N ALA A 63 -11.04 0.97 15.71
CA ALA A 63 -11.78 0.63 16.93
C ALA A 63 -10.81 0.26 18.07
N ALA A 64 -9.79 -0.54 17.79
CA ALA A 64 -8.77 -0.91 18.77
C ALA A 64 -7.87 0.26 19.21
N ALA A 65 -7.71 1.31 18.39
CA ALA A 65 -6.97 2.53 18.72
C ALA A 65 -7.83 3.66 19.30
N ARG A 66 -9.13 3.43 19.46
CA ARG A 66 -10.13 4.45 19.78
C ARG A 66 -9.75 5.39 20.93
N PRO A 67 -9.29 4.92 22.11
CA PRO A 67 -8.93 5.83 23.21
C PRO A 67 -7.82 6.81 22.84
N ALA A 68 -6.83 6.37 22.08
CA ALA A 68 -5.74 7.23 21.61
C ALA A 68 -6.24 8.25 20.56
N ILE A 69 -7.12 7.82 19.67
CA ILE A 69 -7.71 8.71 18.64
C ILE A 69 -8.54 9.80 19.31
N ASP A 70 -9.47 9.47 20.20
CA ASP A 70 -10.39 10.42 20.83
C ASP A 70 -9.66 11.46 21.70
N SER A 71 -8.56 11.06 22.34
CA SER A 71 -7.76 11.98 23.15
C SER A 71 -6.91 12.95 22.32
N THR A 72 -6.55 12.60 21.09
CA THR A 72 -5.50 13.32 20.33
C THR A 72 -5.95 13.84 18.98
N CYS A 73 -7.04 13.32 18.41
CA CYS A 73 -7.45 13.62 17.05
C CYS A 73 -8.93 13.97 16.94
N ILE A 74 -9.28 14.76 15.94
CA ILE A 74 -10.62 14.83 15.36
C ILE A 74 -10.64 13.85 14.19
N LEU A 75 -11.41 12.77 14.33
CA LEU A 75 -11.51 11.71 13.33
C LEU A 75 -12.57 12.05 12.29
N ILE A 76 -12.19 12.12 11.04
CA ILE A 76 -13.08 12.29 9.87
C ILE A 76 -12.84 11.20 8.85
N GLN A 77 -13.83 10.96 8.00
CA GLN A 77 -13.74 10.02 6.88
C GLN A 77 -14.02 10.74 5.56
N GLN A 78 -13.26 10.42 4.54
CA GLN A 78 -13.43 10.96 3.20
C GLN A 78 -13.38 9.82 2.16
N PRO A 79 -14.19 9.88 1.10
CA PRO A 79 -14.10 8.93 0.00
C PRO A 79 -12.80 9.06 -0.79
N HIS A 80 -12.30 10.30 -0.92
CA HIS A 80 -11.05 10.64 -1.61
C HIS A 80 -10.29 11.71 -0.84
N LEU A 81 -9.01 11.87 -1.15
CA LEU A 81 -8.26 13.01 -0.65
C LEU A 81 -8.83 14.31 -1.26
N PRO A 82 -9.23 15.28 -0.41
CA PRO A 82 -9.74 16.56 -0.91
C PRO A 82 -8.72 17.29 -1.76
N ALA A 83 -9.19 17.91 -2.84
CA ALA A 83 -8.34 18.74 -3.71
C ALA A 83 -7.60 19.83 -2.93
N THR A 84 -8.23 20.42 -1.92
CA THR A 84 -7.63 21.44 -1.04
C THR A 84 -6.34 21.00 -0.35
N ILE A 85 -6.15 19.68 -0.17
CA ILE A 85 -4.97 19.11 0.47
C ILE A 85 -3.88 18.74 -0.55
N ILE A 86 -4.30 18.33 -1.76
CA ILE A 86 -3.39 17.80 -2.79
C ILE A 86 -3.27 18.69 -4.02
N ALA A 87 -4.18 19.68 -4.23
CA ALA A 87 -4.14 20.54 -5.40
C ALA A 87 -2.85 21.39 -5.42
N ASP A 88 -2.32 21.55 -6.63
CA ASP A 88 -1.13 22.38 -6.90
C ASP A 88 0.09 22.02 -6.05
N ASN A 89 0.28 20.73 -5.82
CA ASN A 89 1.43 20.27 -5.06
C ASN A 89 2.49 19.60 -5.94
N PRO A 90 3.50 20.35 -6.42
CA PRO A 90 4.56 19.82 -7.26
C PRO A 90 5.65 19.07 -6.45
N PHE A 91 5.52 18.97 -5.12
CA PHE A 91 6.62 18.54 -4.25
C PHE A 91 6.57 17.07 -3.90
N PHE A 92 5.39 16.45 -3.91
CA PHE A 92 5.22 15.04 -3.56
C PHE A 92 4.17 14.34 -4.41
N ILE A 93 4.25 13.00 -4.43
CA ILE A 93 3.34 12.12 -5.14
C ILE A 93 2.41 11.46 -4.13
N ILE A 94 1.10 11.52 -4.40
CA ILE A 94 0.08 10.68 -3.78
C ILE A 94 -0.59 9.86 -4.89
N PRO A 95 -0.73 8.54 -4.72
CA PRO A 95 -1.44 7.71 -5.70
C PRO A 95 -2.88 8.18 -5.91
N LYS A 96 -3.39 8.09 -7.14
CA LYS A 96 -4.79 8.45 -7.46
C LYS A 96 -5.81 7.62 -6.67
N GLU A 97 -5.49 6.35 -6.47
CA GLU A 97 -6.30 5.40 -5.68
C GLU A 97 -5.75 5.30 -4.25
N PHE A 98 -5.36 6.43 -3.65
CA PHE A 98 -4.87 6.45 -2.27
C PHE A 98 -5.97 5.99 -1.31
N PHE A 99 -5.62 5.09 -0.43
CA PHE A 99 -6.40 4.74 0.75
C PHE A 99 -5.49 4.62 1.97
N GLY A 100 -6.00 4.97 3.14
CA GLY A 100 -5.22 4.96 4.36
C GLY A 100 -5.57 6.11 5.28
N VAL A 101 -4.59 6.67 5.98
CA VAL A 101 -4.80 7.76 6.93
C VAL A 101 -3.84 8.90 6.68
N VAL A 102 -4.38 10.12 6.66
CA VAL A 102 -3.62 11.36 6.59
C VAL A 102 -3.81 12.13 7.90
N PHE A 103 -2.72 12.49 8.54
CA PHE A 103 -2.72 13.35 9.72
C PHE A 103 -2.39 14.77 9.32
N LEU A 104 -3.24 15.70 9.73
CA LEU A 104 -3.11 17.13 9.41
C LEU A 104 -3.04 17.95 10.69
N ASN A 105 -2.33 19.09 10.61
CA ASN A 105 -2.42 20.12 11.63
C ASN A 105 -3.69 20.99 11.44
N PRO A 106 -4.00 21.92 12.36
CA PRO A 106 -5.12 22.85 12.19
C PRO A 106 -5.03 23.79 10.99
N SER A 107 -3.87 23.92 10.36
CA SER A 107 -3.68 24.67 9.10
C SER A 107 -3.80 23.78 7.84
N LEU A 108 -4.22 22.52 7.99
CA LEU A 108 -4.33 21.51 6.95
C LEU A 108 -2.99 21.08 6.32
N ASP A 109 -1.85 21.39 6.94
CA ASP A 109 -0.57 20.82 6.52
C ASP A 109 -0.50 19.34 6.82
N ILE A 110 0.01 18.55 5.88
CA ILE A 110 0.25 17.12 6.07
C ILE A 110 1.41 16.94 7.04
N LEU A 111 1.15 16.24 8.14
CA LEU A 111 2.15 15.89 9.14
C LEU A 111 2.71 14.48 8.93
N TYR A 112 1.83 13.52 8.62
CA TYR A 112 2.17 12.13 8.47
C TYR A 112 1.12 11.39 7.64
N VAL A 113 1.55 10.40 6.87
CA VAL A 113 0.67 9.55 6.04
C VAL A 113 0.92 8.08 6.34
N MET A 114 -0.16 7.34 6.53
CA MET A 114 -0.18 5.89 6.61
C MET A 114 -0.82 5.34 5.33
N ASN A 115 0.01 4.82 4.41
CA ASN A 115 -0.37 4.40 3.05
C ASN A 115 -1.03 3.01 2.99
N SER A 116 -1.77 2.61 4.03
CA SER A 116 -2.48 1.33 4.08
C SER A 116 -3.44 1.28 5.25
N SER A 117 -4.38 0.35 5.20
CA SER A 117 -5.19 -0.02 6.36
C SER A 117 -4.51 -1.10 7.20
N SER A 118 -4.91 -1.22 8.46
CA SER A 118 -4.43 -2.24 9.38
C SER A 118 -5.55 -2.70 10.32
N SER A 119 -5.59 -3.98 10.65
CA SER A 119 -6.46 -4.50 11.71
C SER A 119 -5.90 -4.28 13.12
N PHE A 120 -4.64 -3.84 13.23
CA PHE A 120 -3.97 -3.67 14.52
C PHE A 120 -3.97 -2.22 14.97
N GLY A 121 -4.57 -1.95 16.13
CA GLY A 121 -4.66 -0.61 16.71
C GLY A 121 -3.31 0.05 16.96
N TYR A 122 -2.27 -0.71 17.30
CA TYR A 122 -0.94 -0.17 17.55
C TYR A 122 -0.33 0.53 16.32
N ASN A 123 -0.69 0.15 15.10
CA ASN A 123 -0.21 0.83 13.90
C ASN A 123 -0.76 2.26 13.83
N TYR A 124 -2.02 2.45 14.19
CA TYR A 124 -2.64 3.78 14.26
C TYR A 124 -2.08 4.60 15.42
N ILE A 125 -1.87 3.99 16.59
CA ILE A 125 -1.24 4.65 17.74
C ILE A 125 0.18 5.12 17.37
N SER A 126 0.96 4.28 16.69
CA SER A 126 2.29 4.66 16.21
C SER A 126 2.23 5.81 15.20
N ALA A 127 1.26 5.80 14.28
CA ALA A 127 1.06 6.88 13.32
C ALA A 127 0.67 8.19 14.00
N ILE A 128 -0.19 8.15 15.03
CA ILE A 128 -0.53 9.30 15.87
C ILE A 128 0.72 9.88 16.54
N HIS A 129 1.56 9.05 17.14
CA HIS A 129 2.80 9.52 17.78
C HIS A 129 3.75 10.18 16.79
N ASN A 130 3.88 9.61 15.58
CA ASN A 130 4.70 10.22 14.52
C ASN A 130 4.15 11.58 14.07
N ALA A 131 2.82 11.68 13.90
CA ALA A 131 2.16 12.93 13.55
C ALA A 131 2.30 14.00 14.65
N GLN A 132 2.17 13.62 15.93
CA GLN A 132 2.40 14.50 17.06
C GLN A 132 3.85 14.98 17.15
N ALA A 133 4.82 14.09 16.88
CA ALA A 133 6.24 14.47 16.83
C ALA A 133 6.49 15.47 15.69
N ALA A 134 5.89 15.26 14.52
CA ALA A 134 5.97 16.19 13.40
C ALA A 134 5.33 17.56 13.73
N ALA A 135 4.18 17.57 14.43
CA ALA A 135 3.51 18.80 14.86
C ALA A 135 4.30 19.61 15.89
N ARG A 136 5.05 18.92 16.77
CA ARG A 136 5.90 19.57 17.80
C ARG A 136 7.26 19.98 17.27
N SER A 137 7.61 19.61 16.04
CA SER A 137 8.90 19.97 15.43
C SER A 137 9.00 21.48 15.29
N GLN A 138 10.15 22.05 15.67
CA GLN A 138 10.46 23.47 15.46
C GLN A 138 10.82 23.78 14.00
N SER A 139 10.86 22.79 13.11
CA SER A 139 11.08 23.01 11.69
C SER A 139 9.88 23.74 11.06
N ALA A 140 10.14 24.56 10.04
CA ALA A 140 9.09 25.25 9.30
C ALA A 140 8.00 24.28 8.83
N SER A 141 6.75 24.73 8.83
CA SER A 141 5.61 23.97 8.35
C SER A 141 5.71 23.75 6.83
N PHE A 142 4.91 22.82 6.31
CA PHE A 142 4.89 22.60 4.86
C PHE A 142 4.41 23.84 4.11
N SER A 143 3.38 24.53 4.61
CA SER A 143 2.87 25.78 4.03
C SER A 143 3.90 26.90 4.05
N GLU A 144 4.65 27.06 5.15
CA GLU A 144 5.74 28.04 5.23
C GLU A 144 6.87 27.75 4.23
N LEU A 145 7.30 26.51 4.11
CA LEU A 145 8.32 26.10 3.14
C LEU A 145 7.83 26.27 1.70
N LYS A 146 6.57 25.96 1.43
CA LYS A 146 5.94 26.20 0.12
C LYS A 146 5.94 27.69 -0.22
N HIS A 147 5.55 28.55 0.72
CA HIS A 147 5.59 29.99 0.55
C HIS A 147 7.02 30.51 0.32
N GLN A 148 7.99 30.04 1.10
CA GLN A 148 9.40 30.41 0.90
C GLN A 148 9.94 29.95 -0.46
N TYR A 149 9.56 28.76 -0.92
CA TYR A 149 9.95 28.23 -2.22
C TYR A 149 9.47 29.16 -3.36
N TYR A 150 8.19 29.56 -3.35
CA TYR A 150 7.67 30.44 -4.39
C TYR A 150 8.23 31.87 -4.34
N ASN A 151 8.50 32.39 -3.14
CA ASN A 151 9.05 33.73 -2.98
C ASN A 151 10.54 33.83 -3.30
N LYS A 152 11.30 32.77 -3.01
CA LYS A 152 12.77 32.76 -3.21
C LYS A 152 13.20 31.92 -4.41
N LEU A 153 12.28 31.50 -5.25
CA LEU A 153 12.48 30.77 -6.50
C LEU A 153 13.63 29.75 -6.45
N GLY A 154 13.47 28.73 -5.59
CA GLY A 154 14.36 27.60 -5.61
C GLY A 154 15.69 27.79 -4.88
N ASP A 155 15.68 28.41 -3.73
CA ASP A 155 16.81 28.35 -2.80
C ASP A 155 17.08 26.87 -2.43
N PHE A 156 18.35 26.47 -2.56
CA PHE A 156 18.78 25.08 -2.31
C PHE A 156 18.36 24.57 -0.93
N MET A 157 18.50 25.39 0.11
CA MET A 157 18.16 24.99 1.47
C MET A 157 16.66 24.82 1.67
N VAL A 158 15.86 25.68 1.06
CA VAL A 158 14.38 25.58 1.09
C VAL A 158 13.92 24.31 0.38
N ILE A 159 14.49 24.00 -0.80
CA ILE A 159 14.16 22.78 -1.54
C ILE A 159 14.52 21.55 -0.70
N ARG A 160 15.71 21.54 -0.09
CA ARG A 160 16.15 20.43 0.76
C ARG A 160 15.22 20.23 1.95
N GLN A 161 14.83 21.31 2.64
CA GLN A 161 13.89 21.24 3.76
C GLN A 161 12.50 20.74 3.33
N LEU A 162 12.01 21.14 2.14
CA LEU A 162 10.78 20.61 1.56
C LEU A 162 10.86 19.09 1.33
N ILE A 163 11.95 18.63 0.72
CA ILE A 163 12.16 17.19 0.48
C ILE A 163 12.23 16.43 1.81
N ASP A 164 12.97 16.94 2.81
CA ASP A 164 13.08 16.33 4.13
C ASP A 164 11.70 16.26 4.82
N LYS A 165 10.89 17.32 4.69
CA LYS A 165 9.51 17.37 5.21
C LYS A 165 8.63 16.32 4.55
N VAL A 166 8.67 16.22 3.22
CA VAL A 166 7.93 15.21 2.43
C VAL A 166 8.29 13.79 2.88
N ILE A 167 9.59 13.50 3.01
CA ILE A 167 10.06 12.17 3.45
C ILE A 167 9.64 11.87 4.89
N SER A 168 9.74 12.86 5.79
CA SER A 168 9.32 12.68 7.19
C SER A 168 7.82 12.42 7.33
N ALA A 169 7.01 12.98 6.44
CA ALA A 169 5.57 12.74 6.35
C ALA A 169 5.22 11.40 5.69
N LYS A 170 6.20 10.57 5.30
CA LYS A 170 6.02 9.30 4.56
C LYS A 170 5.42 9.47 3.17
N LEU A 171 5.69 10.60 2.56
CA LEU A 171 5.37 10.90 1.18
C LEU A 171 6.60 10.72 0.28
N GLU A 172 6.36 10.59 -1.03
CA GLU A 172 7.41 10.49 -2.02
C GLU A 172 7.65 11.86 -2.70
N PRO A 173 8.86 12.43 -2.63
CA PRO A 173 9.16 13.67 -3.36
C PRO A 173 9.08 13.42 -4.87
N THR A 174 8.61 14.41 -5.62
CA THR A 174 8.53 14.33 -7.09
C THR A 174 9.94 14.27 -7.71
N VAL A 175 10.02 13.74 -8.93
CA VAL A 175 11.29 13.72 -9.70
C VAL A 175 11.75 15.14 -9.98
N GLU A 176 10.84 16.05 -10.22
CA GLU A 176 11.07 17.45 -10.56
C GLU A 176 11.78 18.20 -9.43
N ILE A 177 11.29 18.06 -8.18
CA ILE A 177 11.92 18.75 -7.04
C ILE A 177 13.30 18.18 -6.72
N ILE A 178 13.51 16.86 -6.92
CA ILE A 178 14.82 16.22 -6.76
C ILE A 178 15.81 16.73 -7.83
N ASN A 179 15.35 16.86 -9.07
CA ASN A 179 16.14 17.43 -10.15
C ASN A 179 16.53 18.88 -9.86
N GLU A 180 15.60 19.66 -9.35
CA GLU A 180 15.82 21.06 -9.00
C GLU A 180 16.86 21.19 -7.86
N LEU A 181 16.71 20.42 -6.78
CA LEU A 181 17.70 20.33 -5.73
C LEU A 181 19.11 20.07 -6.28
N THR A 182 19.20 19.08 -7.20
CA THR A 182 20.48 18.66 -7.76
C THR A 182 21.12 19.76 -8.62
N ARG A 183 20.32 20.50 -9.39
CA ARG A 183 20.82 21.65 -10.20
C ARG A 183 21.27 22.84 -9.34
N LYS A 184 20.65 23.03 -8.19
CA LYS A 184 20.93 24.14 -7.26
C LYS A 184 21.99 23.79 -6.23
N ALA A 185 22.52 22.57 -6.23
CA ALA A 185 23.52 22.15 -5.26
C ALA A 185 24.76 23.04 -5.32
N PRO A 186 25.25 23.51 -4.15
CA PRO A 186 26.49 24.32 -4.10
C PRO A 186 27.66 23.56 -4.68
N THR A 187 28.52 24.23 -5.46
CA THR A 187 29.64 23.62 -6.20
C THR A 187 30.55 22.80 -5.29
N ASP A 188 30.79 23.27 -4.07
CA ASP A 188 31.71 22.64 -3.10
C ASP A 188 31.18 21.30 -2.56
N SER A 189 29.89 21.07 -2.60
CA SER A 189 29.24 19.88 -2.04
C SER A 189 28.58 18.99 -3.09
N ALA A 190 28.29 19.51 -4.27
CA ALA A 190 27.45 18.88 -5.28
C ALA A 190 27.89 17.46 -5.70
N GLY A 191 29.20 17.23 -5.84
CA GLY A 191 29.75 15.91 -6.16
C GLY A 191 30.17 15.06 -4.96
N SER A 192 29.96 15.54 -3.73
CA SER A 192 30.41 14.81 -2.54
C SER A 192 29.63 13.52 -2.32
N VAL A 193 30.28 12.53 -1.68
CA VAL A 193 29.66 11.24 -1.33
C VAL A 193 28.38 11.43 -0.50
N SER A 194 28.39 12.38 0.45
CA SER A 194 27.24 12.66 1.32
C SER A 194 26.05 13.25 0.55
N PHE A 195 26.30 14.17 -0.38
CA PHE A 195 25.24 14.73 -1.21
C PHE A 195 24.67 13.69 -2.19
N LEU A 196 25.53 12.92 -2.85
CA LEU A 196 25.08 11.86 -3.74
C LEU A 196 24.28 10.78 -2.99
N GLN A 197 24.70 10.42 -1.77
CA GLN A 197 23.95 9.51 -0.93
C GLN A 197 22.56 10.08 -0.56
N TYR A 198 22.48 11.38 -0.26
CA TYR A 198 21.21 12.05 -0.02
C TYR A 198 20.31 11.99 -1.25
N VAL A 199 20.81 12.38 -2.43
CA VAL A 199 20.06 12.32 -3.69
C VAL A 199 19.56 10.90 -3.98
N LEU A 200 20.40 9.88 -3.81
CA LEU A 200 20.02 8.49 -4.00
C LEU A 200 18.90 8.05 -3.04
N LYS A 201 18.97 8.46 -1.76
CA LYS A 201 17.94 8.17 -0.76
C LYS A 201 16.60 8.84 -1.05
N THR A 202 16.57 9.93 -1.82
CA THR A 202 15.32 10.52 -2.31
C THR A 202 14.69 9.72 -3.45
N ALA A 203 15.39 8.71 -3.98
CA ALA A 203 14.99 7.88 -5.11
C ALA A 203 14.72 8.71 -6.39
N PRO A 204 15.75 9.23 -7.08
CA PRO A 204 15.61 9.99 -8.32
C PRO A 204 14.95 9.13 -9.40
N GLY A 205 14.19 9.75 -10.31
CA GLY A 205 13.52 9.02 -11.40
C GLY A 205 14.51 8.42 -12.40
N VAL A 206 14.09 7.35 -13.08
CA VAL A 206 14.89 6.71 -14.15
C VAL A 206 15.18 7.72 -15.25
N GLY A 207 16.45 7.85 -15.64
CA GLY A 207 16.89 8.78 -16.66
C GLY A 207 16.76 10.26 -16.28
N SER A 208 16.40 10.58 -15.04
CA SER A 208 16.27 11.95 -14.58
C SER A 208 17.63 12.66 -14.49
N PHE A 209 17.61 13.99 -14.49
CA PHE A 209 18.83 14.79 -14.29
C PHE A 209 19.60 14.38 -13.03
N ALA A 210 18.88 14.20 -11.91
CA ALA A 210 19.50 13.83 -10.65
C ALA A 210 20.15 12.44 -10.69
N GLN A 211 19.54 11.46 -11.38
CA GLN A 211 20.14 10.15 -11.57
C GLN A 211 21.39 10.25 -12.45
N GLN A 212 21.29 10.90 -13.61
CA GLN A 212 22.44 11.06 -14.54
C GLN A 212 23.57 11.83 -13.88
N TYR A 213 23.26 12.86 -13.08
CA TYR A 213 24.25 13.62 -12.33
C TYR A 213 24.99 12.74 -11.32
N ALA A 214 24.27 11.90 -10.59
CA ALA A 214 24.87 10.98 -9.64
C ALA A 214 25.77 9.96 -10.35
N GLU A 215 25.32 9.36 -11.45
CA GLU A 215 26.07 8.37 -12.24
C GLU A 215 27.30 8.96 -12.92
N LYS A 216 27.26 10.23 -13.33
CA LYS A 216 28.41 10.95 -13.91
C LYS A 216 29.57 11.09 -12.91
N ASN A 217 29.27 11.21 -11.61
CA ASN A 217 30.26 11.25 -10.54
C ASN A 217 30.61 9.85 -10.02
N ARG A 218 31.00 8.95 -10.93
CA ARG A 218 31.05 7.50 -10.76
C ARG A 218 31.68 7.01 -9.46
N ASP A 219 32.89 7.51 -9.11
CA ASP A 219 33.62 7.04 -7.93
C ASP A 219 32.87 7.39 -6.63
N ASN A 220 32.46 8.63 -6.51
CA ASN A 220 31.69 9.09 -5.34
C ASN A 220 30.29 8.47 -5.30
N TYR A 221 29.66 8.20 -6.48
CA TYR A 221 28.43 7.45 -6.59
C TYR A 221 28.61 6.03 -6.05
N MET A 222 29.65 5.32 -6.46
CA MET A 222 29.92 3.96 -5.99
C MET A 222 30.18 3.95 -4.48
N MET A 223 30.96 4.90 -3.96
CA MET A 223 31.15 5.03 -2.52
C MET A 223 29.83 5.30 -1.79
N ALA A 224 29.01 6.22 -2.27
CA ALA A 224 27.70 6.53 -1.70
C ALA A 224 26.77 5.31 -1.70
N TRP A 225 26.74 4.58 -2.82
CA TRP A 225 25.91 3.40 -3.01
C TRP A 225 26.31 2.23 -2.09
N TRP A 226 27.61 1.92 -2.01
CA TRP A 226 28.08 0.78 -1.23
C TRP A 226 28.16 1.04 0.28
N ARG A 227 28.11 2.29 0.71
CA ARG A 227 27.91 2.65 2.14
C ARG A 227 26.50 2.34 2.65
N MET A 228 25.53 2.15 1.75
CA MET A 228 24.16 1.80 2.11
C MET A 228 24.01 0.29 2.25
N THR A 229 23.17 -0.14 3.17
CA THR A 229 22.82 -1.55 3.35
C THR A 229 22.09 -2.10 2.12
N LEU A 230 22.11 -3.42 1.94
CA LEU A 230 21.36 -4.07 0.87
C LEU A 230 19.85 -3.72 0.90
N THR A 231 19.27 -3.66 2.10
CA THR A 231 17.88 -3.26 2.30
C THR A 231 17.59 -1.84 1.82
N GLU A 232 18.48 -0.87 2.18
CA GLU A 232 18.35 0.50 1.71
C GLU A 232 18.43 0.57 0.18
N ARG A 233 19.44 -0.07 -0.42
CA ARG A 233 19.63 -0.09 -1.89
C ARG A 233 18.45 -0.72 -2.61
N THR A 234 17.91 -1.83 -2.10
CA THR A 234 16.73 -2.49 -2.67
C THR A 234 15.50 -1.59 -2.57
N THR A 235 15.31 -0.94 -1.44
CA THR A 235 14.19 0.01 -1.23
C THR A 235 14.30 1.21 -2.17
N ILE A 236 15.49 1.77 -2.34
CA ILE A 236 15.74 2.88 -3.27
C ILE A 236 15.37 2.47 -4.70
N ASN A 237 15.85 1.32 -5.17
CA ASN A 237 15.54 0.82 -6.51
C ASN A 237 14.03 0.60 -6.72
N GLN A 238 13.33 0.09 -5.71
CA GLN A 238 11.86 -0.07 -5.76
C GLN A 238 11.16 1.30 -5.87
N ARG A 239 11.58 2.28 -5.07
CA ARG A 239 11.00 3.63 -5.09
C ARG A 239 11.29 4.37 -6.40
N ILE A 240 12.51 4.22 -6.96
CA ILE A 240 12.86 4.75 -8.28
C ILE A 240 11.91 4.18 -9.35
N ALA A 241 11.76 2.84 -9.39
CA ALA A 241 10.89 2.19 -10.36
C ALA A 241 9.42 2.60 -10.18
N TYR A 242 8.92 2.65 -8.96
CA TYR A 242 7.55 3.05 -8.65
C TYR A 242 7.25 4.48 -9.12
N LYS A 243 8.05 5.47 -8.71
CA LYS A 243 7.83 6.89 -9.10
C LYS A 243 7.92 7.09 -10.61
N SER A 244 8.92 6.45 -11.23
CA SER A 244 9.10 6.57 -12.68
C SER A 244 7.96 5.90 -13.44
N MET A 245 7.41 4.78 -12.94
CA MET A 245 6.26 4.13 -13.55
C MET A 245 4.98 4.96 -13.39
N GLN A 246 4.76 5.60 -12.22
CA GLN A 246 3.64 6.52 -12.04
C GLN A 246 3.72 7.67 -13.04
N LYS A 247 4.89 8.28 -13.22
CA LYS A 247 5.11 9.32 -14.24
C LYS A 247 4.84 8.79 -15.65
N ALA A 248 5.31 7.59 -16.00
CA ALA A 248 5.03 6.98 -17.29
C ALA A 248 3.52 6.78 -17.53
N ILE A 249 2.77 6.37 -16.50
CA ILE A 249 1.32 6.20 -16.55
C ILE A 249 0.62 7.56 -16.72
N ASP A 250 0.97 8.56 -15.92
CA ASP A 250 0.36 9.90 -15.97
C ASP A 250 0.57 10.58 -17.33
N GLU A 251 1.75 10.42 -17.90
CA GLU A 251 2.12 10.94 -19.22
C GLU A 251 1.69 10.03 -20.38
N LYS A 252 1.17 8.83 -20.10
CA LYS A 252 0.89 7.77 -21.10
C LYS A 252 2.10 7.47 -21.99
N ASN A 253 3.29 7.53 -21.41
CA ASN A 253 4.56 7.41 -22.13
C ASN A 253 5.07 5.96 -22.11
N LEU A 254 4.74 5.19 -23.16
CA LEU A 254 5.13 3.80 -23.32
C LEU A 254 6.65 3.60 -23.36
N ASN A 255 7.38 4.48 -24.05
CA ASN A 255 8.83 4.38 -24.16
C ASN A 255 9.49 4.55 -22.78
N TYR A 256 8.99 5.48 -21.98
CA TYR A 256 9.48 5.67 -20.64
C TYR A 256 9.13 4.47 -19.74
N ALA A 257 7.94 3.90 -19.87
CA ALA A 257 7.57 2.67 -19.15
C ALA A 257 8.53 1.50 -19.46
N TYR A 258 8.94 1.30 -20.72
CA TYR A 258 9.94 0.30 -21.08
C TYR A 258 11.31 0.59 -20.46
N GLN A 259 11.74 1.85 -20.40
CA GLN A 259 13.00 2.22 -19.74
C GLN A 259 12.96 1.89 -18.25
N VAL A 260 11.84 2.18 -17.58
CA VAL A 260 11.62 1.87 -16.16
C VAL A 260 11.61 0.36 -15.91
N ALA A 261 10.89 -0.39 -16.73
CA ALA A 261 10.84 -1.84 -16.63
C ALA A 261 12.24 -2.47 -16.84
N GLY A 262 12.99 -1.98 -17.83
CA GLY A 262 14.38 -2.38 -18.10
C GLY A 262 15.33 -1.98 -16.96
N PHE A 263 15.16 -0.79 -16.36
CA PHE A 263 15.92 -0.41 -15.16
C PHE A 263 15.66 -1.42 -14.04
N ARG A 264 14.41 -1.71 -13.74
CA ARG A 264 14.04 -2.64 -12.66
C ARG A 264 14.61 -4.04 -12.89
N GLN A 265 14.56 -4.55 -14.13
CA GLN A 265 15.14 -5.83 -14.50
C GLN A 265 16.63 -5.90 -14.17
N ARG A 266 17.40 -4.86 -14.52
CA ARG A 266 18.85 -4.80 -14.26
C ARG A 266 19.23 -4.73 -12.80
N THR A 267 18.30 -4.39 -11.90
CA THR A 267 18.57 -4.40 -10.44
C THR A 267 18.62 -5.81 -9.84
N TYR A 268 18.30 -6.86 -10.62
CA TYR A 268 18.36 -8.26 -10.21
C TYR A 268 19.57 -8.96 -10.86
N THR A 269 20.79 -8.58 -10.47
CA THR A 269 22.02 -9.09 -11.07
C THR A 269 22.19 -10.60 -10.91
N ASP A 270 21.86 -11.12 -9.72
CA ASP A 270 22.08 -12.53 -9.36
C ASP A 270 20.85 -13.41 -9.62
N LYS A 271 19.74 -12.82 -10.07
CA LYS A 271 18.44 -13.50 -10.27
C LYS A 271 17.76 -12.99 -11.54
N PRO A 272 18.24 -13.32 -12.72
CA PRO A 272 17.73 -12.78 -13.98
C PRO A 272 16.24 -13.10 -14.22
N GLU A 273 15.76 -14.26 -13.72
CA GLU A 273 14.33 -14.64 -13.80
C GLU A 273 13.44 -13.71 -12.96
N ASP A 274 13.87 -13.36 -11.71
CA ASP A 274 13.17 -12.38 -10.89
C ASP A 274 13.17 -10.99 -11.57
N GLY A 275 14.26 -10.66 -12.27
CA GLY A 275 14.36 -9.45 -13.08
C GLY A 275 13.37 -9.43 -14.25
N ALA A 276 13.27 -10.52 -15.00
CA ALA A 276 12.31 -10.67 -16.10
C ALA A 276 10.86 -10.57 -15.58
N LYS A 277 10.57 -11.23 -14.45
CA LYS A 277 9.28 -11.15 -13.76
C LYS A 277 8.93 -9.71 -13.39
N ALA A 278 9.87 -8.99 -12.77
CA ALA A 278 9.67 -7.60 -12.35
C ALA A 278 9.44 -6.65 -13.55
N ASN A 279 10.13 -6.89 -14.68
CA ASN A 279 9.93 -6.16 -15.93
C ASN A 279 8.50 -6.34 -16.46
N MET A 280 8.06 -7.58 -16.64
CA MET A 280 6.71 -7.88 -17.14
C MET A 280 5.63 -7.36 -16.20
N GLN A 281 5.83 -7.46 -14.88
CA GLN A 281 4.89 -6.96 -13.88
C GLN A 281 4.72 -5.44 -13.99
N LEU A 282 5.80 -4.68 -14.17
CA LEU A 282 5.74 -3.23 -14.36
C LEU A 282 5.04 -2.86 -15.65
N MET A 283 5.23 -3.61 -16.73
CA MET A 283 4.51 -3.36 -17.99
C MET A 283 3.02 -3.64 -17.86
N LEU A 284 2.61 -4.69 -17.14
CA LEU A 284 1.19 -4.93 -16.83
C LEU A 284 0.61 -3.80 -15.99
N GLN A 285 1.36 -3.31 -14.99
CA GLN A 285 0.96 -2.14 -14.19
C GLN A 285 0.78 -0.89 -15.07
N TYR A 286 1.67 -0.65 -16.03
CA TYR A 286 1.55 0.45 -16.99
C TYR A 286 0.26 0.34 -17.81
N TYR A 287 0.02 -0.80 -18.48
CA TYR A 287 -1.18 -1.00 -19.30
C TYR A 287 -2.46 -0.86 -18.48
N LYS A 288 -2.49 -1.42 -17.26
CA LYS A 288 -3.60 -1.26 -16.32
C LYS A 288 -3.82 0.21 -15.96
N GLY A 289 -2.74 0.93 -15.64
CA GLY A 289 -2.78 2.33 -15.21
C GLY A 289 -3.27 3.31 -16.28
N ILE A 290 -2.96 3.05 -17.56
CA ILE A 290 -3.46 3.88 -18.69
C ILE A 290 -4.80 3.41 -19.27
N GLY A 291 -5.37 2.30 -18.73
CA GLY A 291 -6.62 1.72 -19.23
C GLY A 291 -6.48 0.97 -20.57
N ASP A 292 -5.27 0.60 -20.97
CA ASP A 292 -5.03 -0.19 -22.20
C ASP A 292 -5.31 -1.68 -21.94
N THR A 293 -6.60 -2.02 -21.90
CA THR A 293 -7.06 -3.38 -21.66
C THR A 293 -6.61 -4.36 -22.73
N ALA A 294 -6.44 -3.92 -23.98
CA ALA A 294 -6.03 -4.78 -25.08
C ALA A 294 -4.58 -5.28 -24.89
N ASN A 295 -3.64 -4.37 -24.61
CA ASN A 295 -2.26 -4.75 -24.33
C ASN A 295 -2.11 -5.46 -22.99
N TYR A 296 -2.90 -5.10 -21.97
CA TYR A 296 -2.97 -5.84 -20.72
C TYR A 296 -3.35 -7.30 -20.97
N MET A 297 -4.46 -7.55 -21.66
CA MET A 297 -4.97 -8.89 -21.96
C MET A 297 -4.02 -9.72 -22.83
N ARG A 298 -3.27 -9.09 -23.72
CA ARG A 298 -2.24 -9.76 -24.56
C ARG A 298 -1.09 -10.30 -23.72
N ASN A 299 -0.69 -9.58 -22.65
CA ASN A 299 0.51 -9.89 -21.89
C ASN A 299 0.24 -10.63 -20.56
N VAL A 300 -0.96 -10.49 -19.98
CA VAL A 300 -1.27 -11.03 -18.65
C VAL A 300 -1.12 -12.55 -18.58
N PHE A 301 -1.60 -13.27 -19.58
CA PHE A 301 -1.53 -14.75 -19.56
C PHE A 301 -0.10 -15.24 -19.68
N SER A 302 0.71 -14.64 -20.57
CA SER A 302 2.13 -14.98 -20.68
C SER A 302 2.88 -14.74 -19.36
N PHE A 303 2.55 -13.66 -18.64
CA PHE A 303 3.13 -13.39 -17.32
C PHE A 303 2.78 -14.48 -16.31
N TYR A 304 1.50 -14.84 -16.19
CA TYR A 304 1.09 -15.85 -15.21
C TYR A 304 1.55 -17.26 -15.60
N ASP A 305 1.54 -17.60 -16.87
CA ASP A 305 2.05 -18.89 -17.37
C ASP A 305 3.54 -19.04 -17.04
N ASN A 306 4.35 -18.02 -17.28
CA ASN A 306 5.80 -18.09 -17.05
C ASN A 306 6.17 -18.16 -15.57
N PHE A 307 5.46 -17.46 -14.69
CA PHE A 307 5.94 -17.25 -13.32
C PHE A 307 5.08 -17.88 -12.22
N TYR A 308 3.89 -18.40 -12.55
CA TYR A 308 2.96 -18.92 -11.53
C TYR A 308 2.31 -20.23 -11.89
N MET A 309 1.80 -20.40 -13.12
CA MET A 309 1.05 -21.58 -13.52
C MET A 309 1.92 -22.84 -13.57
N ASN A 310 3.19 -22.72 -13.93
CA ASN A 310 4.14 -23.81 -14.01
C ASN A 310 4.76 -24.20 -12.66
N VAL A 311 4.51 -23.43 -11.60
CA VAL A 311 5.02 -23.72 -10.26
C VAL A 311 4.12 -24.75 -9.59
N LYS A 312 4.71 -25.78 -9.01
CA LYS A 312 3.97 -26.85 -8.31
C LYS A 312 3.59 -26.40 -6.89
N PRO A 313 2.31 -26.42 -6.53
CA PRO A 313 1.86 -26.04 -5.19
C PRO A 313 2.51 -26.84 -4.07
N GLU A 314 2.80 -28.13 -4.33
CA GLU A 314 3.45 -29.02 -3.37
C GLU A 314 4.85 -28.54 -2.98
N ASP A 315 5.63 -28.08 -3.96
CA ASP A 315 6.99 -27.59 -3.74
C ASP A 315 6.98 -26.32 -2.87
N ILE A 316 6.02 -25.44 -3.11
CA ILE A 316 5.85 -24.21 -2.31
C ILE A 316 5.38 -24.55 -0.90
N ARG A 317 4.41 -25.46 -0.73
CA ARG A 317 3.97 -25.91 0.61
C ARG A 317 5.09 -26.58 1.39
N LYS A 318 5.96 -27.36 0.72
CA LYS A 318 7.14 -27.95 1.34
C LYS A 318 8.12 -26.89 1.84
N GLN A 319 8.40 -25.85 1.02
CA GLN A 319 9.24 -24.73 1.43
C GLN A 319 8.63 -23.96 2.62
N ASP A 320 7.31 -23.78 2.64
CA ASP A 320 6.61 -23.17 3.75
C ASP A 320 6.73 -24.02 5.03
N ALA A 321 6.55 -25.32 4.92
CA ALA A 321 6.71 -26.25 6.05
C ALA A 321 8.15 -26.26 6.59
N GLU A 322 9.15 -26.21 5.72
CA GLU A 322 10.56 -26.10 6.11
C GLU A 322 10.87 -24.76 6.81
N SER A 323 10.31 -23.67 6.30
CA SER A 323 10.44 -22.34 6.91
C SER A 323 9.82 -22.27 8.31
N LEU A 324 8.78 -23.08 8.58
CA LEU A 324 8.14 -23.17 9.88
C LEU A 324 8.98 -23.94 10.92
N LYS A 325 9.91 -24.80 10.49
CA LYS A 325 10.80 -25.55 11.37
C LYS A 325 11.92 -24.69 11.96
N SER A 326 12.19 -23.53 11.39
CA SER A 326 13.17 -22.59 11.95
C SER A 326 12.70 -22.11 13.33
N PRO A 327 13.58 -22.10 14.36
CA PRO A 327 13.21 -21.68 15.71
C PRO A 327 12.70 -20.26 15.70
N ARG A 328 11.48 -20.08 16.18
CA ARG A 328 10.81 -18.76 16.33
C ARG A 328 10.70 -18.42 17.80
N LEU A 329 10.83 -17.16 18.11
CA LEU A 329 10.48 -16.69 19.43
C LEU A 329 8.97 -16.92 19.65
N PRO A 330 8.56 -17.47 20.80
CA PRO A 330 7.13 -17.59 21.15
C PRO A 330 6.43 -16.24 21.03
N ASP A 331 5.17 -16.25 20.62
CA ASP A 331 4.38 -15.01 20.40
C ASP A 331 4.34 -14.13 21.66
N SER A 332 4.29 -14.73 22.85
CA SER A 332 4.38 -14.02 24.12
C SER A 332 5.71 -13.26 24.31
N VAL A 333 6.82 -13.84 23.84
CA VAL A 333 8.15 -13.21 23.89
C VAL A 333 8.26 -12.11 22.85
N GLN A 334 7.74 -12.33 21.63
CA GLN A 334 7.68 -11.30 20.59
C GLN A 334 6.84 -10.12 21.05
N GLN A 335 5.68 -10.36 21.65
CA GLN A 335 4.78 -9.35 22.18
C GLN A 335 5.42 -8.56 23.34
N LYS A 336 6.18 -9.22 24.21
CA LYS A 336 6.94 -8.58 25.28
C LYS A 336 8.06 -7.69 24.73
N ILE A 337 8.87 -8.20 23.77
CA ILE A 337 9.93 -7.42 23.10
C ILE A 337 9.32 -6.18 22.46
N MET A 338 8.18 -6.31 21.81
CA MET A 338 7.46 -5.20 21.18
C MET A 338 6.99 -4.16 22.19
N THR A 339 6.36 -4.60 23.27
CA THR A 339 5.89 -3.72 24.36
C THR A 339 7.05 -2.97 24.99
N ASP A 340 8.15 -3.64 25.25
CA ASP A 340 9.36 -3.04 25.85
C ASP A 340 10.09 -2.07 24.88
N ALA A 341 10.11 -2.40 23.57
CA ALA A 341 10.68 -1.52 22.55
C ALA A 341 9.84 -0.23 22.37
N ILE A 342 8.52 -0.34 22.42
CA ILE A 342 7.60 0.83 22.36
C ILE A 342 7.78 1.72 23.60
N LYS A 343 7.91 1.11 24.80
CA LYS A 343 8.17 1.87 26.04
C LYS A 343 9.51 2.60 26.04
N LYS A 344 10.56 1.96 25.50
CA LYS A 344 11.92 2.54 25.47
C LYS A 344 12.13 3.56 24.37
N LYS A 345 11.49 3.38 23.21
CA LYS A 345 11.57 4.28 22.04
C LYS A 345 10.17 4.35 21.38
N PRO A 346 9.30 5.27 21.80
CA PRO A 346 7.94 5.38 21.25
C PRO A 346 7.89 5.56 19.71
N MET A 347 8.98 6.05 19.11
CA MET A 347 9.10 6.18 17.65
C MET A 347 9.54 4.90 16.93
N TYR A 348 9.93 3.86 17.66
CA TYR A 348 10.38 2.59 17.08
C TYR A 348 9.34 1.51 17.32
N VAL A 349 8.53 1.21 16.32
CA VAL A 349 7.67 0.03 16.32
C VAL A 349 8.44 -1.08 15.60
N PRO A 350 8.91 -2.11 16.32
CA PRO A 350 9.49 -3.27 15.67
C PRO A 350 8.45 -3.88 14.74
N ARG A 351 8.79 -4.04 13.47
CA ARG A 351 7.93 -4.70 12.50
C ARG A 351 7.87 -6.18 12.88
N LEU A 352 6.77 -6.58 13.51
CA LEU A 352 6.47 -8.01 13.61
C LEU A 352 6.25 -8.51 12.18
N VAL A 353 7.16 -9.33 11.72
CA VAL A 353 6.98 -10.05 10.47
C VAL A 353 6.01 -11.18 10.79
N SER A 354 4.70 -10.93 10.58
CA SER A 354 3.76 -12.03 10.55
C SER A 354 4.15 -12.90 9.36
N TYR A 355 4.35 -14.17 9.59
CA TYR A 355 4.65 -15.12 8.53
C TYR A 355 3.38 -15.33 7.70
N ALA A 356 3.41 -14.84 6.50
CA ALA A 356 2.47 -15.28 5.49
C ALA A 356 3.14 -16.39 4.66
N PRO A 357 2.51 -17.57 4.52
CA PRO A 357 3.05 -18.64 3.69
C PRO A 357 3.33 -18.17 2.27
N LYS A 358 4.40 -18.64 1.64
CA LYS A 358 4.67 -18.35 0.22
C LYS A 358 3.50 -18.79 -0.66
N ALA A 359 2.88 -19.92 -0.33
CA ALA A 359 1.68 -20.40 -1.02
C ALA A 359 0.55 -19.35 -1.04
N GLN A 360 0.37 -18.57 0.02
CA GLN A 360 -0.61 -17.48 0.06
C GLN A 360 -0.28 -16.35 -0.91
N PHE A 361 1.02 -16.01 -1.09
CA PHE A 361 1.44 -15.01 -2.09
C PHE A 361 1.19 -15.48 -3.52
N TYR A 362 1.45 -16.77 -3.82
CA TYR A 362 1.14 -17.35 -5.12
C TYR A 362 -0.38 -17.32 -5.40
N ALA A 363 -1.17 -17.75 -4.42
CA ALA A 363 -2.62 -17.71 -4.51
C ALA A 363 -3.16 -16.28 -4.74
N ALA A 364 -2.69 -15.32 -3.95
CA ALA A 364 -3.11 -13.92 -4.07
C ALA A 364 -2.76 -13.32 -5.44
N ALA A 365 -1.55 -13.59 -5.95
CA ALA A 365 -1.12 -13.10 -7.27
C ALA A 365 -1.99 -13.67 -8.40
N LEU A 366 -2.22 -14.99 -8.41
CA LEU A 366 -3.08 -15.64 -9.40
C LEU A 366 -4.53 -15.15 -9.31
N ASN A 367 -5.03 -14.96 -8.09
CA ASN A 367 -6.37 -14.43 -7.85
C ASN A 367 -6.53 -13.00 -8.37
N GLU A 368 -5.55 -12.12 -8.12
CA GLU A 368 -5.55 -10.75 -8.66
C GLU A 368 -5.58 -10.74 -10.19
N GLY A 369 -4.78 -11.60 -10.82
CA GLY A 369 -4.77 -11.74 -12.27
C GLY A 369 -6.11 -12.22 -12.81
N ALA A 370 -6.67 -13.27 -12.22
CA ALA A 370 -7.96 -13.82 -12.59
C ALA A 370 -9.10 -12.80 -12.42
N TRP A 371 -9.11 -12.08 -11.30
CA TRP A 371 -10.06 -11.00 -11.01
C TRP A 371 -9.95 -9.84 -12.01
N THR A 372 -8.74 -9.42 -12.35
CA THR A 372 -8.53 -8.34 -13.32
C THR A 372 -9.03 -8.75 -14.70
N VAL A 373 -8.80 -9.99 -15.13
CA VAL A 373 -9.35 -10.52 -16.39
C VAL A 373 -10.87 -10.57 -16.33
N TYR A 374 -11.46 -11.04 -15.22
CA TYR A 374 -12.90 -11.04 -14.98
C TYR A 374 -13.50 -9.64 -15.14
N SER A 375 -12.85 -8.63 -14.55
CA SER A 375 -13.32 -7.23 -14.58
C SER A 375 -13.18 -6.58 -15.96
N TYR A 376 -12.17 -6.99 -16.75
CA TYR A 376 -11.86 -6.35 -18.03
C TYR A 376 -12.50 -7.01 -19.24
N SER A 377 -12.91 -8.28 -19.15
CA SER A 377 -13.33 -9.02 -20.32
C SER A 377 -14.56 -9.90 -20.07
N LYS A 378 -15.42 -9.95 -21.08
CA LYS A 378 -16.51 -10.93 -21.19
C LYS A 378 -16.20 -12.01 -22.25
N ASN A 379 -15.02 -11.96 -22.89
CA ASN A 379 -14.64 -12.93 -23.91
C ASN A 379 -14.46 -14.33 -23.29
N PRO A 380 -15.20 -15.35 -23.72
CA PRO A 380 -15.15 -16.69 -23.16
C PRO A 380 -13.74 -17.31 -23.12
N LEU A 381 -12.91 -17.03 -24.11
CA LEU A 381 -11.52 -17.54 -24.14
C LEU A 381 -10.69 -16.98 -22.99
N TYR A 382 -10.83 -15.69 -22.66
CA TYR A 382 -10.14 -15.08 -21.57
C TYR A 382 -10.72 -15.50 -20.23
N ILE A 383 -12.03 -15.63 -20.12
CA ILE A 383 -12.71 -16.13 -18.91
C ILE A 383 -12.28 -17.56 -18.59
N ASN A 384 -12.17 -18.44 -19.60
CA ASN A 384 -11.64 -19.80 -19.39
C ASN A 384 -10.20 -19.80 -18.87
N LYS A 385 -9.34 -18.96 -19.41
CA LYS A 385 -7.96 -18.82 -18.90
C LYS A 385 -7.93 -18.27 -17.48
N ALA A 386 -8.74 -17.26 -17.16
CA ALA A 386 -8.88 -16.74 -15.81
C ALA A 386 -9.40 -17.79 -14.83
N LEU A 387 -10.33 -18.64 -15.27
CA LEU A 387 -10.84 -19.75 -14.48
C LEU A 387 -9.73 -20.76 -14.11
N LEU A 388 -8.83 -21.07 -15.04
CA LEU A 388 -7.65 -21.91 -14.75
C LEU A 388 -6.70 -21.23 -13.74
N MET A 389 -6.51 -19.91 -13.84
CA MET A 389 -5.70 -19.18 -12.87
C MET A 389 -6.34 -19.18 -11.48
N ALA A 390 -7.64 -18.92 -11.37
CA ALA A 390 -8.36 -18.93 -10.10
C ALA A 390 -8.37 -20.33 -9.47
N ARG A 391 -8.54 -21.40 -10.28
CA ARG A 391 -8.41 -22.79 -9.81
C ARG A 391 -7.00 -23.05 -9.27
N ARG A 392 -5.96 -22.62 -9.99
CA ARG A 392 -4.57 -22.76 -9.55
C ARG A 392 -4.30 -21.97 -8.26
N ALA A 393 -4.93 -20.81 -8.06
CA ALA A 393 -4.84 -20.07 -6.81
C ALA A 393 -5.35 -20.89 -5.62
N LEU A 394 -6.50 -21.57 -5.77
CA LEU A 394 -7.05 -22.46 -4.74
C LEU A 394 -6.12 -23.65 -4.43
N GLU A 395 -5.44 -24.20 -5.44
CA GLU A 395 -4.47 -25.29 -5.24
C GLU A 395 -3.27 -24.84 -4.38
N PHE A 396 -2.87 -23.55 -4.44
CA PHE A 396 -1.83 -23.01 -3.57
C PHE A 396 -2.35 -22.74 -2.15
N TYR A 397 -3.41 -21.95 -2.03
CA TYR A 397 -3.93 -21.54 -0.73
C TYR A 397 -5.40 -21.09 -0.83
N GLU A 398 -6.27 -21.75 -0.09
CA GLU A 398 -7.69 -21.42 -0.05
C GLU A 398 -7.96 -20.22 0.87
N THR A 399 -8.55 -19.17 0.32
CA THR A 399 -9.14 -18.03 1.04
C THR A 399 -10.56 -17.80 0.56
N ALA A 400 -11.36 -17.06 1.32
CA ALA A 400 -12.69 -16.72 0.87
C ALA A 400 -12.66 -15.89 -0.44
N GLU A 401 -11.66 -15.03 -0.60
CA GLU A 401 -11.46 -14.20 -1.78
C GLU A 401 -11.08 -15.03 -3.02
N THR A 402 -10.25 -16.08 -2.86
CA THR A 402 -9.91 -16.98 -3.98
C THR A 402 -11.11 -17.84 -4.37
N MET A 403 -11.94 -18.24 -3.40
CA MET A 403 -13.18 -18.98 -3.64
C MET A 403 -14.23 -18.11 -4.37
N ASP A 404 -14.46 -16.85 -3.94
CA ASP A 404 -15.38 -15.89 -4.59
C ASP A 404 -14.96 -15.62 -6.03
N THR A 405 -13.69 -15.32 -6.28
CA THR A 405 -13.22 -15.10 -7.65
C THR A 405 -13.45 -16.33 -8.54
N TYR A 406 -13.16 -17.52 -8.04
CA TYR A 406 -13.40 -18.77 -8.76
C TYR A 406 -14.90 -18.99 -9.00
N ALA A 407 -15.74 -18.77 -8.01
CA ALA A 407 -17.20 -18.87 -8.12
C ALA A 407 -17.78 -17.92 -9.18
N ARG A 408 -17.38 -16.64 -9.17
CA ARG A 408 -17.85 -15.66 -10.17
C ARG A 408 -17.40 -16.03 -11.58
N LEU A 409 -16.18 -16.55 -11.75
CA LEU A 409 -15.70 -17.03 -13.05
C LEU A 409 -16.46 -18.26 -13.53
N LEU A 410 -16.77 -19.22 -12.64
CA LEU A 410 -17.62 -20.38 -12.93
C LEU A 410 -19.02 -19.93 -13.37
N TYR A 411 -19.62 -18.99 -12.63
CA TYR A 411 -20.95 -18.47 -12.94
C TYR A 411 -20.99 -17.81 -14.32
N ARG A 412 -20.00 -16.96 -14.62
CA ARG A 412 -19.85 -16.31 -15.94
C ARG A 412 -19.60 -17.31 -17.06
N ASN A 413 -18.97 -18.45 -16.75
CA ASN A 413 -18.74 -19.55 -17.70
C ASN A 413 -19.93 -20.51 -17.85
N GLY A 414 -21.05 -20.25 -17.14
CA GLY A 414 -22.27 -21.03 -17.22
C GLY A 414 -22.40 -22.17 -16.20
N ASN A 415 -21.36 -22.43 -15.38
CA ASN A 415 -21.34 -23.48 -14.36
C ASN A 415 -22.00 -22.99 -13.07
N LYS A 416 -23.30 -22.70 -13.11
CA LYS A 416 -24.02 -21.99 -12.05
C LYS A 416 -24.08 -22.73 -10.74
N GLU A 417 -24.35 -24.04 -10.75
CA GLU A 417 -24.48 -24.84 -9.53
C GLU A 417 -23.15 -24.96 -8.77
N GLU A 418 -22.08 -25.21 -9.52
CA GLU A 418 -20.72 -25.24 -8.94
C GLU A 418 -20.31 -23.88 -8.39
N ALA A 419 -20.64 -22.79 -9.09
CA ALA A 419 -20.41 -21.42 -8.65
C ALA A 419 -21.05 -21.13 -7.29
N ILE A 420 -22.35 -21.46 -7.14
CA ILE A 420 -23.08 -21.30 -5.89
C ILE A 420 -22.42 -22.10 -4.75
N SER A 421 -22.02 -23.34 -5.03
CA SER A 421 -21.34 -24.18 -4.04
C SER A 421 -20.02 -23.57 -3.54
N TRP A 422 -19.21 -22.98 -4.43
CA TRP A 422 -17.97 -22.31 -4.05
C TRP A 422 -18.21 -21.02 -3.28
N GLU A 423 -19.23 -20.25 -3.64
CA GLU A 423 -19.58 -19.03 -2.93
C GLU A 423 -20.09 -19.33 -1.51
N ASP A 424 -20.92 -20.38 -1.35
CA ASP A 424 -21.36 -20.86 -0.02
C ASP A 424 -20.15 -21.29 0.87
N LYS A 425 -19.14 -21.94 0.29
CA LYS A 425 -17.89 -22.25 1.00
C LYS A 425 -17.12 -20.99 1.43
N ALA A 426 -17.04 -19.98 0.56
CA ALA A 426 -16.42 -18.70 0.87
C ALA A 426 -17.11 -18.01 2.06
N ILE A 427 -18.46 -17.97 2.05
CA ILE A 427 -19.28 -17.45 3.14
C ILE A 427 -19.03 -18.22 4.45
N ALA A 428 -19.05 -19.57 4.39
CA ALA A 428 -18.78 -20.39 5.56
C ALA A 428 -17.39 -20.12 6.15
N LEU A 429 -16.37 -19.97 5.32
CA LEU A 429 -15.01 -19.64 5.74
C LEU A 429 -14.93 -18.26 6.40
N LYS A 430 -15.59 -17.25 5.86
CA LYS A 430 -15.69 -15.91 6.50
C LYS A 430 -16.34 -16.00 7.88
N LYS A 431 -17.49 -16.67 7.97
CA LYS A 431 -18.23 -16.83 9.23
C LYS A 431 -17.42 -17.60 10.29
N SER A 432 -16.73 -18.67 9.90
CA SER A 432 -15.87 -19.44 10.82
C SER A 432 -14.73 -18.60 11.41
N ARG A 433 -14.29 -17.57 10.70
CA ARG A 433 -13.25 -16.61 11.13
C ARG A 433 -13.82 -15.35 11.78
N MET A 434 -15.13 -15.32 12.05
CA MET A 434 -15.86 -14.14 12.57
C MET A 434 -15.65 -12.88 11.72
N LEU A 435 -15.51 -13.04 10.41
CA LEU A 435 -15.38 -11.96 9.44
C LEU A 435 -16.73 -11.70 8.77
N PRO A 436 -17.05 -10.44 8.39
CA PRO A 436 -18.26 -10.11 7.65
C PRO A 436 -18.33 -10.85 6.32
N ALA A 437 -19.50 -11.41 5.99
CA ALA A 437 -19.75 -12.15 4.76
C ALA A 437 -20.83 -11.51 3.86
N THR A 438 -21.33 -10.33 4.23
CA THR A 438 -22.50 -9.68 3.59
C THR A 438 -22.35 -9.50 2.09
N GLU A 439 -21.16 -9.14 1.61
CA GLU A 439 -20.88 -8.98 0.17
C GLU A 439 -21.02 -10.33 -0.55
N PHE A 440 -20.45 -11.40 -0.02
CA PHE A 440 -20.56 -12.76 -0.58
C PHE A 440 -21.99 -13.31 -0.51
N GLU A 441 -22.70 -13.02 0.58
CA GLU A 441 -24.13 -13.39 0.69
C GLU A 441 -24.99 -12.69 -0.37
N GLN A 442 -24.67 -11.45 -0.72
CA GLN A 442 -25.33 -10.75 -1.81
C GLN A 442 -25.02 -11.41 -3.16
N VAL A 443 -23.75 -11.76 -3.39
CA VAL A 443 -23.30 -12.44 -4.61
C VAL A 443 -24.02 -13.77 -4.80
N VAL A 444 -24.02 -14.65 -3.80
CA VAL A 444 -24.70 -15.96 -3.91
C VAL A 444 -26.20 -15.82 -4.10
N ARG A 445 -26.82 -14.80 -3.52
CA ARG A 445 -28.24 -14.50 -3.77
C ARG A 445 -28.49 -14.16 -5.24
N LEU A 446 -27.67 -13.26 -5.83
CA LEU A 446 -27.78 -12.91 -7.25
C LEU A 446 -27.54 -14.13 -8.16
N MET A 447 -26.60 -15.01 -7.80
CA MET A 447 -26.39 -16.27 -8.53
C MET A 447 -27.62 -17.18 -8.50
N ARG A 448 -28.27 -17.33 -7.34
CA ARG A 448 -29.48 -18.13 -7.17
C ARG A 448 -30.71 -17.54 -7.91
N GLU A 449 -30.80 -16.23 -7.95
CA GLU A 449 -31.81 -15.51 -8.71
C GLU A 449 -31.59 -15.55 -10.24
N GLY A 450 -30.45 -16.06 -10.68
CA GLY A 450 -30.11 -16.19 -12.10
C GLY A 450 -29.74 -14.88 -12.76
N ALA A 451 -29.19 -13.94 -12.01
CA ALA A 451 -28.74 -12.64 -12.52
C ALA A 451 -27.78 -12.80 -13.72
N ALA A 452 -28.00 -12.00 -14.78
CA ALA A 452 -27.22 -12.09 -16.01
C ALA A 452 -25.75 -11.63 -15.85
N ALA A 453 -25.49 -10.76 -14.87
CA ALA A 453 -24.17 -10.29 -14.49
C ALA A 453 -24.08 -10.15 -12.96
N ILE A 454 -22.91 -10.49 -12.44
CA ILE A 454 -22.56 -10.33 -11.04
C ILE A 454 -21.28 -9.50 -11.05
N ASP A 455 -21.42 -8.21 -10.84
CA ASP A 455 -20.32 -7.24 -10.80
C ASP A 455 -19.88 -6.95 -9.38
#